data_eb988076e34d0c3c2cf97a79c397841d
#
_entry.id   eb988076e34d0c3c2cf97a79c397841d
#
_cell.length_a   1.000
_cell.length_b   1.000
_cell.length_c   1.000
_cell.angle_alpha   90.00
_cell.angle_beta   90.00
_cell.angle_gamma   90.00
#
_symmetry.space_group_name_H-M   'P 1'
#
loop_
_entity.id
_entity.type
_entity.pdbx_description
1 polymer ?
#
loop_
_entity_poly.entity_id
_entity_poly.type
_entity_poly.pdbx_seq_one_letter_code
_entity_poly.pdbx_strand_id
1 'polypeptide(L)'
;PSEENGWAKAKKMQSPKGVLMARECPPIRIEERFTAKSVKKLGEGHFMVDVGKNGAGFVELVLHGTTKENRGNWISMYPAEMINETDNGVDQRSCTQSWSEKFDCVIRDSYRMAGTGEERWHPSFCYHGFQYVEVVGFPGELTSDQIICCRLAVANEKHGTFETSNQTLNRICEITDRSISSNMYWSFTDCPQIEKLGWIETSHLMFASVADVYDIRAWMKKIIHDICDSQLDNEQASLAGNNEE
;
A
#
# COMPACT_ATOMS: atom_id res chain seq x y z
N PRO A 1 -6.49 -13.17 30.34
CA PRO A 1 -7.48 -14.10 29.84
C PRO A 1 -7.45 -15.36 30.72
N SER A 2 -8.58 -15.79 31.23
CA SER A 2 -8.71 -17.00 32.02
C SER A 2 -9.59 -18.02 31.27
N GLU A 3 -9.44 -19.31 31.56
CA GLU A 3 -10.29 -20.34 30.94
C GLU A 3 -11.78 -20.11 31.23
N GLU A 4 -12.11 -19.47 32.37
CA GLU A 4 -13.48 -19.05 32.73
C GLU A 4 -14.11 -18.07 31.72
N ASN A 5 -13.29 -17.35 30.94
CA ASN A 5 -13.76 -16.41 29.89
C ASN A 5 -13.77 -17.02 28.49
N GLY A 6 -13.73 -18.34 28.35
CA GLY A 6 -13.74 -19.03 27.07
C GLY A 6 -12.41 -19.00 26.30
N TRP A 7 -11.31 -18.62 26.95
CA TRP A 7 -9.98 -18.68 26.35
C TRP A 7 -9.35 -20.04 26.58
N ALA A 8 -8.85 -20.66 25.52
CA ALA A 8 -8.03 -21.87 25.61
C ALA A 8 -6.55 -21.51 25.86
N LYS A 9 -5.81 -22.41 26.47
CA LYS A 9 -4.36 -22.26 26.59
C LYS A 9 -3.70 -22.24 25.23
N ALA A 10 -2.73 -21.37 25.06
CA ALA A 10 -1.93 -21.33 23.83
C ALA A 10 -1.21 -22.68 23.62
N LYS A 11 -1.29 -23.18 22.40
CA LYS A 11 -0.58 -24.40 22.00
C LYS A 11 0.78 -24.01 21.43
N LYS A 12 1.86 -24.63 21.95
CA LYS A 12 3.19 -24.47 21.37
C LYS A 12 3.22 -25.18 20.02
N MET A 13 3.53 -24.45 18.96
CA MET A 13 3.71 -24.95 17.61
C MET A 13 5.20 -24.98 17.27
N GLN A 14 5.56 -25.76 16.24
CA GLN A 14 6.89 -25.68 15.66
C GLN A 14 7.07 -24.29 15.03
N SER A 15 8.23 -23.67 15.26
CA SER A 15 8.54 -22.37 14.65
C SER A 15 8.69 -22.52 13.13
N PRO A 16 8.40 -21.47 12.36
CA PRO A 16 8.76 -21.44 10.94
C PRO A 16 10.25 -21.73 10.75
N LYS A 17 10.58 -22.39 9.65
CA LYS A 17 11.97 -22.53 9.22
C LYS A 17 12.53 -21.13 8.89
N GLY A 18 13.78 -20.90 9.19
CA GLY A 18 14.47 -19.65 8.91
C GLY A 18 15.28 -19.14 10.11
N VAL A 19 16.13 -18.20 9.84
CA VAL A 19 17.02 -17.56 10.81
C VAL A 19 16.67 -16.08 10.91
N LEU A 20 16.58 -15.57 12.14
CA LEU A 20 16.40 -14.14 12.35
C LEU A 20 17.68 -13.41 11.97
N MET A 21 17.58 -12.50 10.99
CA MET A 21 18.68 -11.70 10.48
C MET A 21 18.42 -10.22 10.67
N ALA A 22 19.51 -9.43 10.78
CA ALA A 22 19.40 -7.98 10.71
C ALA A 22 18.97 -7.55 9.30
N ARG A 23 18.21 -6.47 9.22
CA ARG A 23 17.84 -5.88 7.93
C ARG A 23 19.09 -5.41 7.17
N GLU A 24 19.26 -5.85 5.93
CA GLU A 24 20.37 -5.48 5.08
C GLU A 24 20.07 -4.27 4.17
N CYS A 25 18.77 -3.96 3.94
CA CYS A 25 18.36 -2.87 3.06
C CYS A 25 17.68 -1.72 3.82
N PRO A 26 17.59 -0.52 3.23
CA PRO A 26 16.87 0.59 3.81
C PRO A 26 15.40 0.23 4.12
N PRO A 27 14.80 0.81 5.17
CA PRO A 27 13.41 0.52 5.53
C PRO A 27 12.42 1.13 4.56
N ILE A 28 11.23 0.54 4.46
CA ILE A 28 10.07 1.20 3.89
C ILE A 28 9.62 2.28 4.87
N ARG A 29 9.40 3.50 4.37
CA ARG A 29 8.98 4.67 5.15
C ARG A 29 7.88 5.43 4.45
N ILE A 30 7.17 6.25 5.21
CA ILE A 30 6.32 7.28 4.62
C ILE A 30 7.24 8.34 4.02
N GLU A 31 7.24 8.43 2.70
CA GLU A 31 8.04 9.38 1.94
C GLU A 31 7.35 10.73 1.83
N GLU A 32 6.03 10.72 1.64
CA GLU A 32 5.23 11.91 1.46
C GLU A 32 3.90 11.79 2.23
N ARG A 33 3.47 12.91 2.85
CA ARG A 33 2.14 13.06 3.45
C ARG A 33 1.45 14.26 2.85
N PHE A 34 0.25 14.08 2.35
CA PHE A 34 -0.54 15.18 1.80
C PHE A 34 -2.03 14.92 1.99
N THR A 35 -2.81 15.99 2.08
CA THR A 35 -4.27 15.93 2.19
C THR A 35 -4.90 15.63 0.84
N ALA A 36 -6.14 15.15 0.86
CA ALA A 36 -6.91 14.93 -0.35
C ALA A 36 -7.03 16.23 -1.19
N LYS A 37 -6.95 16.08 -2.50
CA LYS A 37 -7.14 17.17 -3.46
C LYS A 37 -8.59 17.65 -3.50
N SER A 38 -9.52 16.70 -3.46
CA SER A 38 -10.95 16.99 -3.43
C SER A 38 -11.75 15.89 -2.75
N VAL A 39 -12.90 16.29 -2.19
CA VAL A 39 -13.90 15.39 -1.61
C VAL A 39 -15.24 15.71 -2.24
N LYS A 40 -15.94 14.70 -2.73
CA LYS A 40 -17.28 14.80 -3.31
C LYS A 40 -18.24 13.95 -2.51
N LYS A 41 -19.30 14.54 -1.99
CA LYS A 41 -20.38 13.79 -1.32
C LYS A 41 -21.20 13.00 -2.35
N LEU A 42 -21.35 11.71 -2.12
CA LEU A 42 -22.21 10.81 -2.92
C LEU A 42 -23.53 10.51 -2.23
N GLY A 43 -23.56 10.55 -0.89
CA GLY A 43 -24.73 10.29 -0.08
C GLY A 43 -24.49 10.60 1.39
N GLU A 44 -25.40 10.22 2.26
CA GLU A 44 -25.20 10.37 3.71
C GLU A 44 -24.10 9.44 4.19
N GLY A 45 -23.06 10.03 4.80
CA GLY A 45 -21.86 9.29 5.22
C GLY A 45 -21.06 8.63 4.09
N HIS A 46 -21.30 9.03 2.83
CA HIS A 46 -20.72 8.41 1.64
C HIS A 46 -20.04 9.47 0.76
N PHE A 47 -18.74 9.29 0.52
CA PHE A 47 -17.88 10.27 -0.14
C PHE A 47 -16.92 9.61 -1.13
N MET A 48 -16.65 10.31 -2.23
CA MET A 48 -15.54 10.05 -3.14
C MET A 48 -14.42 11.04 -2.87
N VAL A 49 -13.23 10.52 -2.69
CA VAL A 49 -12.01 11.30 -2.43
C VAL A 49 -11.05 11.10 -3.58
N ASP A 50 -10.58 12.21 -4.19
CA ASP A 50 -9.43 12.23 -5.10
C ASP A 50 -8.21 12.73 -4.34
N VAL A 51 -7.19 11.90 -4.18
CA VAL A 51 -5.93 12.31 -3.56
C VAL A 51 -5.01 13.04 -4.55
N GLY A 52 -5.37 13.07 -5.83
CA GLY A 52 -4.74 13.89 -6.86
C GLY A 52 -3.54 13.27 -7.57
N LYS A 53 -2.99 12.20 -7.03
CA LYS A 53 -1.81 11.52 -7.60
C LYS A 53 -1.92 10.02 -7.36
N ASN A 54 -1.81 9.21 -8.41
CA ASN A 54 -1.70 7.76 -8.24
C ASN A 54 -0.36 7.39 -7.62
N GLY A 55 -0.35 6.41 -6.73
CA GLY A 55 0.85 5.89 -6.08
C GLY A 55 0.53 4.88 -5.00
N ALA A 56 1.57 4.31 -4.41
CA ALA A 56 1.43 3.27 -3.41
C ALA A 56 1.54 3.83 -1.99
N GLY A 57 0.66 3.37 -1.11
CA GLY A 57 0.60 3.82 0.28
C GLY A 57 -0.68 3.42 0.99
N PHE A 58 -1.06 4.19 1.97
CA PHE A 58 -2.31 4.03 2.71
C PHE A 58 -2.93 5.40 3.06
N VAL A 59 -4.17 5.36 3.48
CA VAL A 59 -4.88 6.53 4.00
C VAL A 59 -4.76 6.56 5.52
N GLU A 60 -4.38 7.70 6.07
CA GLU A 60 -4.55 8.03 7.47
C GLU A 60 -5.85 8.84 7.61
N LEU A 61 -6.77 8.30 8.41
CA LEU A 61 -8.07 8.88 8.71
C LEU A 61 -7.97 9.74 9.96
N VAL A 62 -8.50 10.96 9.90
CA VAL A 62 -8.60 11.88 11.04
C VAL A 62 -10.07 12.19 11.29
N LEU A 63 -10.51 11.97 12.52
CA LEU A 63 -11.88 12.22 12.96
C LEU A 63 -11.90 13.28 14.05
N HIS A 64 -12.83 14.20 13.95
CA HIS A 64 -13.04 15.26 14.94
C HIS A 64 -14.46 15.15 15.52
N GLY A 65 -14.59 15.39 16.82
CA GLY A 65 -15.88 15.50 17.48
C GLY A 65 -16.69 14.19 17.50
N THR A 66 -16.06 13.02 17.42
CA THR A 66 -16.76 11.75 17.60
C THR A 66 -17.31 11.62 19.01
N THR A 67 -18.48 11.02 19.15
CA THR A 67 -19.19 10.88 20.42
C THR A 67 -19.45 9.41 20.76
N LYS A 68 -19.99 9.15 21.94
CA LYS A 68 -20.41 7.80 22.34
C LYS A 68 -21.44 7.18 21.38
N GLU A 69 -22.20 8.00 20.66
CA GLU A 69 -23.17 7.56 19.66
C GLU A 69 -22.48 6.98 18.40
N ASN A 70 -21.30 7.49 18.08
CA ASN A 70 -20.49 6.97 16.97
C ASN A 70 -19.77 5.66 17.35
N ARG A 71 -19.62 5.37 18.65
CA ARG A 71 -18.83 4.25 19.13
C ARG A 71 -19.32 2.92 18.57
N GLY A 72 -18.42 2.22 17.94
CA GLY A 72 -18.66 0.90 17.37
C GLY A 72 -19.15 0.92 15.93
N ASN A 73 -19.51 2.08 15.37
CA ASN A 73 -19.82 2.22 13.95
C ASN A 73 -18.55 2.10 13.11
N TRP A 74 -18.72 1.59 11.90
CA TRP A 74 -17.61 1.36 10.97
C TRP A 74 -17.50 2.49 9.95
N ILE A 75 -16.27 2.88 9.67
CA ILE A 75 -15.90 3.63 8.47
C ILE A 75 -15.11 2.68 7.60
N SER A 76 -15.52 2.52 6.35
CA SER A 76 -14.83 1.71 5.34
C SER A 76 -14.27 2.59 4.24
N MET A 77 -13.02 2.34 3.87
CA MET A 77 -12.30 3.04 2.81
C MET A 77 -11.93 2.04 1.72
N TYR A 78 -12.35 2.32 0.50
CA TYR A 78 -12.13 1.48 -0.67
C TYR A 78 -11.16 2.19 -1.62
N PRO A 79 -9.86 1.86 -1.58
CA PRO A 79 -8.88 2.44 -2.47
C PRO A 79 -9.00 1.87 -3.89
N ALA A 80 -8.81 2.71 -4.90
CA ALA A 80 -8.72 2.30 -6.31
C ALA A 80 -7.96 3.31 -7.17
N GLU A 81 -7.56 2.89 -8.36
CA GLU A 81 -6.92 3.75 -9.35
C GLU A 81 -7.92 4.40 -10.29
N MET A 82 -9.14 3.91 -10.34
CA MET A 82 -10.18 4.35 -11.28
C MET A 82 -11.50 4.67 -10.58
N ILE A 83 -12.30 5.52 -11.21
CA ILE A 83 -13.68 5.84 -10.81
C ILE A 83 -14.64 5.10 -11.73
N ASN A 84 -15.70 4.56 -11.17
CA ASN A 84 -16.83 4.04 -11.93
C ASN A 84 -17.69 5.22 -12.43
N GLU A 85 -17.77 5.36 -13.74
CA GLU A 85 -18.49 6.46 -14.39
C GLU A 85 -20.02 6.40 -14.17
N THR A 86 -20.56 5.23 -13.79
CA THR A 86 -22.01 5.03 -13.66
C THR A 86 -22.55 5.57 -12.32
N ASP A 87 -21.85 5.31 -11.21
CA ASP A 87 -22.31 5.67 -9.87
C ASP A 87 -21.38 6.67 -9.17
N ASN A 88 -20.27 7.03 -9.80
CA ASN A 88 -19.18 7.86 -9.26
C ASN A 88 -18.48 7.25 -8.02
N GLY A 89 -18.67 5.97 -7.73
CA GLY A 89 -17.89 5.19 -6.77
C GLY A 89 -16.54 4.80 -7.33
N VAL A 90 -15.73 4.06 -6.56
CA VAL A 90 -14.47 3.51 -7.07
C VAL A 90 -14.71 2.31 -7.98
N ASP A 91 -13.86 2.18 -8.98
CA ASP A 91 -13.79 0.98 -9.82
C ASP A 91 -12.60 0.12 -9.36
N GLN A 92 -12.89 -0.95 -8.66
CA GLN A 92 -11.88 -1.90 -8.17
C GLN A 92 -11.56 -3.05 -9.14
N ARG A 93 -12.11 -3.06 -10.35
CA ARG A 93 -11.81 -4.12 -11.34
C ARG A 93 -10.33 -4.16 -11.69
N SER A 94 -9.64 -3.02 -11.66
CA SER A 94 -8.19 -2.94 -11.84
C SER A 94 -7.37 -3.39 -10.62
N CYS A 95 -8.01 -3.60 -9.47
CA CYS A 95 -7.37 -3.95 -8.21
C CYS A 95 -7.70 -5.38 -7.76
N THR A 96 -8.48 -6.13 -8.53
CA THR A 96 -8.92 -7.49 -8.20
C THR A 96 -8.49 -8.48 -9.28
N GLN A 97 -8.10 -9.66 -8.86
CA GLN A 97 -7.83 -10.79 -9.75
C GLN A 97 -9.07 -11.70 -9.86
N SER A 98 -9.11 -12.55 -10.88
CA SER A 98 -10.20 -13.51 -11.09
C SER A 98 -10.50 -14.39 -9.87
N TRP A 99 -9.50 -14.72 -9.07
CA TRP A 99 -9.71 -15.47 -7.83
C TRP A 99 -10.40 -14.64 -6.75
N SER A 100 -10.17 -13.31 -6.69
CA SER A 100 -10.86 -12.44 -5.72
C SER A 100 -12.34 -12.28 -6.06
N GLU A 101 -12.69 -12.24 -7.33
CA GLU A 101 -14.08 -12.27 -7.77
C GLU A 101 -14.78 -13.57 -7.34
N LYS A 102 -14.10 -14.72 -7.48
CA LYS A 102 -14.63 -16.02 -7.07
C LYS A 102 -14.93 -16.09 -5.57
N PHE A 103 -14.19 -15.36 -4.73
CA PHE A 103 -14.36 -15.33 -3.27
C PHE A 103 -15.07 -14.08 -2.77
N ASP A 104 -15.62 -13.26 -3.66
CA ASP A 104 -16.27 -11.98 -3.32
C ASP A 104 -15.38 -11.07 -2.43
N CYS A 105 -14.08 -11.02 -2.77
CA CYS A 105 -13.11 -10.23 -2.03
C CYS A 105 -13.08 -8.81 -2.57
N VAL A 106 -13.30 -7.84 -1.71
CA VAL A 106 -13.10 -6.41 -2.00
C VAL A 106 -11.86 -5.88 -1.27
N ILE A 107 -11.15 -4.96 -1.89
CA ILE A 107 -10.03 -4.28 -1.24
C ILE A 107 -10.59 -3.15 -0.39
N ARG A 108 -10.36 -3.24 0.92
CA ARG A 108 -10.98 -2.34 1.89
C ARG A 108 -10.16 -2.25 3.17
N ASP A 109 -9.98 -1.03 3.66
CA ASP A 109 -9.55 -0.75 5.03
C ASP A 109 -10.77 -0.33 5.85
N SER A 110 -10.91 -0.82 7.07
CA SER A 110 -12.06 -0.50 7.91
C SER A 110 -11.62 -0.11 9.31
N TYR A 111 -12.16 0.99 9.79
CA TYR A 111 -11.96 1.49 11.14
C TYR A 111 -13.26 1.46 11.95
N ARG A 112 -13.17 0.94 13.17
CA ARG A 112 -14.29 0.94 14.10
C ARG A 112 -14.11 2.06 15.11
N MET A 113 -14.96 3.08 15.03
CA MET A 113 -14.86 4.29 15.85
C MET A 113 -14.88 3.99 17.34
N ALA A 114 -14.02 4.65 18.10
CA ALA A 114 -13.96 4.59 19.55
C ALA A 114 -14.95 5.55 20.23
N GLY A 115 -15.36 6.62 19.57
CA GLY A 115 -16.27 7.64 20.09
C GLY A 115 -15.63 8.49 21.19
N THR A 116 -14.36 8.88 21.00
CA THR A 116 -13.55 9.56 22.02
C THR A 116 -13.25 11.04 21.74
N GLY A 117 -13.85 11.61 20.71
CA GLY A 117 -13.67 12.99 20.28
C GLY A 117 -12.71 13.07 19.10
N GLU A 118 -11.43 13.14 19.38
CA GLU A 118 -10.37 13.12 18.36
C GLU A 118 -9.87 11.71 18.16
N GLU A 119 -9.93 11.23 16.92
CA GLU A 119 -9.44 9.89 16.56
C GLU A 119 -8.56 9.97 15.32
N ARG A 120 -7.48 9.20 15.33
CA ARG A 120 -6.57 9.09 14.21
C ARG A 120 -6.22 7.64 13.98
N TRP A 121 -6.37 7.17 12.75
CA TRP A 121 -6.16 5.78 12.43
C TRP A 121 -5.60 5.59 11.02
N HIS A 122 -4.79 4.59 10.86
CA HIS A 122 -4.35 4.06 9.57
C HIS A 122 -4.17 2.54 9.65
N PRO A 123 -4.26 1.80 8.55
CA PRO A 123 -3.98 0.37 8.54
C PRO A 123 -2.51 0.10 8.88
N SER A 124 -2.23 -1.09 9.42
CA SER A 124 -0.88 -1.56 9.72
C SER A 124 -0.52 -2.74 8.84
N PHE A 125 0.73 -2.79 8.38
CA PHE A 125 1.30 -3.90 7.61
C PHE A 125 0.65 -4.13 6.25
N CYS A 126 -0.01 -3.12 5.67
CA CYS A 126 -0.54 -3.16 4.31
C CYS A 126 -0.32 -1.84 3.59
N TYR A 127 -0.49 -1.88 2.28
CA TYR A 127 -0.53 -0.72 1.40
C TYR A 127 -1.37 -1.04 0.17
N HIS A 128 -1.77 0.00 -0.55
CA HIS A 128 -2.56 -0.10 -1.77
C HIS A 128 -1.98 0.81 -2.85
N GLY A 129 -2.19 0.48 -4.12
CA GLY A 129 -1.99 1.40 -5.24
C GLY A 129 -3.31 2.12 -5.50
N PHE A 130 -3.35 3.46 -5.39
CA PHE A 130 -4.59 4.21 -5.55
C PHE A 130 -4.37 5.69 -5.87
N GLN A 131 -5.36 6.27 -6.50
CA GLN A 131 -5.58 7.71 -6.58
C GLN A 131 -6.92 8.11 -5.95
N TYR A 132 -7.88 7.20 -5.92
CA TYR A 132 -9.23 7.46 -5.42
C TYR A 132 -9.52 6.61 -4.20
N VAL A 133 -10.32 7.13 -3.29
CA VAL A 133 -10.79 6.41 -2.12
C VAL A 133 -12.28 6.69 -1.93
N GLU A 134 -13.09 5.67 -2.00
CA GLU A 134 -14.49 5.76 -1.62
C GLU A 134 -14.61 5.52 -0.11
N VAL A 135 -15.24 6.46 0.60
CA VAL A 135 -15.39 6.42 2.05
C VAL A 135 -16.85 6.23 2.39
N VAL A 136 -17.16 5.19 3.16
CA VAL A 136 -18.53 4.84 3.56
C VAL A 136 -18.62 4.74 5.09
N GLY A 137 -19.68 5.30 5.64
CA GLY A 137 -19.96 5.28 7.08
C GLY A 137 -19.27 6.43 7.85
N PHE A 138 -18.80 7.46 7.16
CA PHE A 138 -18.20 8.63 7.80
C PHE A 138 -19.28 9.47 8.53
N PRO A 139 -19.06 9.87 9.80
CA PRO A 139 -20.04 10.65 10.54
C PRO A 139 -19.99 12.13 10.13
N GLY A 140 -21.10 12.63 9.59
CA GLY A 140 -21.23 14.04 9.18
C GLY A 140 -20.53 14.37 7.86
N GLU A 141 -19.91 15.53 7.77
CA GLU A 141 -19.25 16.02 6.54
C GLU A 141 -17.75 15.67 6.56
N LEU A 142 -17.27 15.11 5.46
CA LEU A 142 -15.86 14.80 5.26
C LEU A 142 -15.15 15.96 4.57
N THR A 143 -14.03 16.41 5.14
CA THR A 143 -13.17 17.45 4.59
C THR A 143 -11.83 16.89 4.13
N SER A 144 -11.14 17.62 3.25
CA SER A 144 -9.88 17.14 2.65
C SER A 144 -8.76 16.89 3.67
N ASP A 145 -8.74 17.63 4.76
CA ASP A 145 -7.73 17.50 5.83
C ASP A 145 -7.95 16.29 6.75
N GLN A 146 -9.11 15.66 6.66
CA GLN A 146 -9.44 14.43 7.39
C GLN A 146 -8.97 13.16 6.68
N ILE A 147 -8.57 13.26 5.42
CA ILE A 147 -7.99 12.19 4.61
C ILE A 147 -6.55 12.55 4.26
N ILE A 148 -5.60 11.89 4.90
CA ILE A 148 -4.18 12.11 4.67
C ILE A 148 -3.64 10.92 3.89
N CYS A 149 -3.22 11.14 2.65
CA CYS A 149 -2.52 10.14 1.87
C CYS A 149 -1.07 10.03 2.38
N CYS A 150 -0.69 8.84 2.79
CA CYS A 150 0.66 8.49 3.22
C CYS A 150 1.31 7.63 2.14
N ARG A 151 2.13 8.23 1.29
CA ARG A 151 2.86 7.50 0.26
C ARG A 151 4.04 6.78 0.87
N LEU A 152 4.19 5.51 0.53
CA LEU A 152 5.27 4.65 1.00
C LEU A 152 6.31 4.45 -0.10
N ALA A 153 7.57 4.41 0.30
CA ALA A 153 8.69 3.95 -0.53
C ALA A 153 9.80 3.38 0.35
N VAL A 154 10.66 2.55 -0.25
CA VAL A 154 11.92 2.18 0.39
C VAL A 154 12.82 3.42 0.48
N ALA A 155 13.48 3.61 1.61
CA ALA A 155 14.28 4.80 1.89
C ALA A 155 15.67 4.75 1.23
N ASN A 156 15.72 4.44 -0.07
CA ASN A 156 16.91 4.55 -0.88
C ASN A 156 17.23 6.03 -1.13
N GLU A 157 18.49 6.41 -0.96
CA GLU A 157 18.92 7.78 -1.21
C GLU A 157 18.78 8.10 -2.70
N LYS A 158 18.16 9.23 -3.02
CA LYS A 158 18.03 9.72 -4.38
C LYS A 158 19.21 10.61 -4.72
N HIS A 159 19.98 10.25 -5.74
CA HIS A 159 21.17 11.00 -6.19
C HIS A 159 21.06 11.53 -7.62
N GLY A 160 20.15 10.95 -8.42
CA GLY A 160 19.88 11.40 -9.77
C GLY A 160 18.79 12.46 -9.85
N THR A 161 18.98 13.45 -10.70
CA THR A 161 17.97 14.48 -11.00
C THR A 161 17.86 14.65 -12.51
N PHE A 162 16.67 14.96 -12.98
CA PHE A 162 16.41 15.25 -14.39
C PHE A 162 15.51 16.46 -14.48
N GLU A 163 15.97 17.48 -15.21
CA GLU A 163 15.20 18.69 -15.47
C GLU A 163 15.53 19.24 -16.85
N THR A 164 14.52 19.63 -17.61
CA THR A 164 14.68 20.23 -18.94
C THR A 164 13.73 21.42 -19.10
N SER A 165 13.92 22.19 -20.18
CA SER A 165 12.97 23.25 -20.58
C SER A 165 11.63 22.69 -21.12
N ASN A 166 11.58 21.40 -21.44
CA ASN A 166 10.35 20.73 -21.93
C ASN A 166 9.56 20.15 -20.77
N GLN A 167 8.44 20.78 -20.43
CA GLN A 167 7.58 20.37 -19.31
C GLN A 167 6.98 18.97 -19.49
N THR A 168 6.73 18.54 -20.74
CA THR A 168 6.22 17.19 -21.00
C THR A 168 7.26 16.13 -20.63
N LEU A 169 8.53 16.34 -20.96
CA LEU A 169 9.61 15.42 -20.57
C LEU A 169 9.78 15.38 -19.05
N ASN A 170 9.75 16.53 -18.38
CA ASN A 170 9.81 16.59 -16.92
C ASN A 170 8.65 15.82 -16.28
N ARG A 171 7.45 15.97 -16.84
CA ARG A 171 6.28 15.23 -16.35
C ARG A 171 6.38 13.72 -16.57
N ILE A 172 6.90 13.29 -17.71
CA ILE A 172 7.16 11.87 -17.98
C ILE A 172 8.12 11.31 -16.94
N CYS A 173 9.23 12.00 -16.67
CA CYS A 173 10.18 11.58 -15.64
C CYS A 173 9.56 11.51 -14.25
N GLU A 174 8.73 12.49 -13.87
CA GLU A 174 8.03 12.50 -12.57
C GLU A 174 7.09 11.30 -12.40
N ILE A 175 6.26 10.99 -13.40
CA ILE A 175 5.32 9.85 -13.32
C ILE A 175 6.05 8.51 -13.36
N THR A 176 7.15 8.41 -14.12
CA THR A 176 8.00 7.22 -14.16
C THR A 176 8.65 6.98 -12.81
N ASP A 177 9.27 8.00 -12.22
CA ASP A 177 9.88 7.92 -10.90
C ASP A 177 8.87 7.51 -9.81
N ARG A 178 7.66 8.06 -9.86
CA ARG A 178 6.58 7.67 -8.94
C ARG A 178 6.14 6.23 -9.15
N SER A 179 6.04 5.76 -10.38
CA SER A 179 5.73 4.35 -10.68
C SER A 179 6.81 3.41 -10.14
N ILE A 180 8.08 3.74 -10.37
CA ILE A 180 9.23 2.99 -9.84
C ILE A 180 9.17 2.93 -8.31
N SER A 181 9.08 4.08 -7.63
CA SER A 181 9.07 4.14 -6.17
C SER A 181 7.87 3.44 -5.55
N SER A 182 6.73 3.43 -6.24
CA SER A 182 5.51 2.70 -5.83
C SER A 182 5.65 1.19 -5.90
N ASN A 183 6.69 0.67 -6.58
CA ASN A 183 6.97 -0.75 -6.72
C ASN A 183 8.32 -1.17 -6.10
N MET A 184 9.02 -0.24 -5.44
CA MET A 184 10.25 -0.54 -4.70
C MET A 184 9.92 -0.77 -3.22
N TYR A 185 9.82 -2.04 -2.82
CA TYR A 185 9.54 -2.43 -1.44
C TYR A 185 10.58 -3.41 -0.91
N TRP A 186 10.19 -4.62 -0.56
CA TRP A 186 11.12 -5.70 -0.19
C TRP A 186 11.87 -6.25 -1.42
N SER A 187 11.29 -6.11 -2.58
CA SER A 187 11.83 -6.38 -3.92
C SER A 187 11.20 -5.39 -4.90
N PHE A 188 11.50 -5.46 -6.18
CA PHE A 188 10.65 -4.85 -7.20
C PHE A 188 9.35 -5.66 -7.29
N THR A 189 8.23 -5.01 -7.02
CA THR A 189 6.93 -5.61 -7.25
C THR A 189 6.42 -5.26 -8.64
N ASP A 190 5.54 -6.09 -9.19
CA ASP A 190 4.93 -5.87 -10.50
C ASP A 190 3.86 -4.78 -10.48
N CYS A 191 3.05 -4.74 -9.42
CA CYS A 191 1.97 -3.78 -9.27
C CYS A 191 1.59 -3.55 -7.79
N PRO A 192 1.37 -2.29 -7.37
CA PRO A 192 1.06 -2.00 -5.96
C PRO A 192 -0.41 -2.22 -5.60
N GLN A 193 -1.31 -2.31 -6.60
CA GLN A 193 -2.75 -2.40 -6.39
C GLN A 193 -3.29 -3.83 -6.38
N ILE A 194 -2.56 -4.82 -6.96
CA ILE A 194 -3.07 -6.18 -7.16
C ILE A 194 -2.15 -7.24 -6.53
N GLU A 195 -1.15 -7.72 -7.27
CA GLU A 195 -0.37 -8.91 -6.94
C GLU A 195 0.67 -8.65 -5.87
N LYS A 196 1.43 -7.56 -6.02
CA LYS A 196 2.55 -7.18 -5.13
C LYS A 196 3.64 -8.25 -5.06
N LEU A 197 3.84 -8.99 -6.16
CA LEU A 197 4.82 -10.05 -6.27
C LEU A 197 6.18 -9.52 -6.71
N GLY A 198 7.24 -10.10 -6.16
CA GLY A 198 8.62 -9.75 -6.48
C GLY A 198 9.21 -10.62 -7.59
N TRP A 199 8.85 -10.32 -8.83
CA TRP A 199 9.39 -11.03 -9.97
C TRP A 199 10.89 -10.75 -10.18
N ILE A 200 11.70 -11.80 -10.31
CA ILE A 200 13.15 -11.68 -10.53
C ILE A 200 13.47 -10.90 -11.80
N GLU A 201 12.69 -11.14 -12.85
CA GLU A 201 12.81 -10.46 -14.15
C GLU A 201 12.70 -8.93 -14.01
N THR A 202 11.76 -8.45 -13.19
CA THR A 202 11.59 -7.00 -12.94
C THR A 202 12.86 -6.39 -12.38
N SER A 203 13.56 -7.09 -11.48
CA SER A 203 14.82 -6.63 -10.93
C SER A 203 15.91 -6.45 -11.99
N HIS A 204 15.99 -7.36 -12.97
CA HIS A 204 16.92 -7.27 -14.09
C HIS A 204 16.58 -6.13 -15.05
N LEU A 205 15.30 -6.03 -15.46
CA LEU A 205 14.85 -5.04 -16.45
C LEU A 205 14.94 -3.61 -15.93
N MET A 206 14.68 -3.38 -14.64
CA MET A 206 14.60 -2.05 -14.05
C MET A 206 15.94 -1.55 -13.48
N PHE A 207 16.92 -2.43 -13.33
CA PHE A 207 18.18 -2.14 -12.62
C PHE A 207 18.85 -0.85 -13.09
N ALA A 208 19.13 -0.70 -14.38
CA ALA A 208 19.86 0.43 -14.93
C ALA A 208 19.11 1.75 -14.68
N SER A 209 17.80 1.79 -15.02
CA SER A 209 16.98 2.98 -14.87
C SER A 209 16.85 3.44 -13.41
N VAL A 210 16.84 2.50 -12.47
CA VAL A 210 16.72 2.81 -11.04
C VAL A 210 18.06 3.21 -10.45
N ALA A 211 19.17 2.55 -10.87
CA ALA A 211 20.51 2.88 -10.42
C ALA A 211 20.97 4.28 -10.84
N ASP A 212 20.44 4.82 -11.94
CA ASP A 212 20.70 6.20 -12.39
C ASP A 212 20.08 7.26 -11.46
N VAL A 213 19.08 6.89 -10.69
CA VAL A 213 18.31 7.82 -9.84
C VAL A 213 18.54 7.58 -8.35
N TYR A 214 18.66 6.32 -7.93
CA TYR A 214 18.72 5.92 -6.53
C TYR A 214 19.98 5.14 -6.18
N ASP A 215 20.50 5.32 -4.96
CA ASP A 215 21.48 4.41 -4.39
C ASP A 215 20.81 3.11 -3.97
N ILE A 216 20.84 2.13 -4.85
CA ILE A 216 20.21 0.83 -4.64
C ILE A 216 21.18 -0.28 -4.23
N ARG A 217 22.43 0.04 -3.93
CA ARG A 217 23.48 -0.97 -3.66
C ARG A 217 23.09 -1.94 -2.54
N ALA A 218 22.69 -1.41 -1.38
CA ALA A 218 22.29 -2.23 -0.24
C ALA A 218 20.97 -3.01 -0.54
N TRP A 219 20.06 -2.37 -1.24
CA TRP A 219 18.78 -2.97 -1.60
C TRP A 219 18.94 -4.09 -2.64
N MET A 220 19.76 -3.88 -3.68
CA MET A 220 20.08 -4.92 -4.66
C MET A 220 20.86 -6.09 -4.07
N LYS A 221 21.77 -5.82 -3.12
CA LYS A 221 22.45 -6.88 -2.38
C LYS A 221 21.45 -7.79 -1.67
N LYS A 222 20.45 -7.21 -1.01
CA LYS A 222 19.37 -7.95 -0.35
C LYS A 222 18.57 -8.80 -1.36
N ILE A 223 18.22 -8.25 -2.52
CA ILE A 223 17.51 -8.99 -3.56
C ILE A 223 18.33 -10.19 -4.06
N ILE A 224 19.64 -10.02 -4.26
CA ILE A 224 20.53 -11.12 -4.66
C ILE A 224 20.56 -12.19 -3.59
N HIS A 225 20.61 -11.85 -2.32
CA HIS A 225 20.55 -12.81 -1.22
C HIS A 225 19.20 -13.55 -1.22
N ASP A 226 18.07 -12.87 -1.42
CA ASP A 226 16.76 -13.51 -1.50
C ASP A 226 16.69 -14.53 -2.67
N ILE A 227 17.30 -14.20 -3.82
CA ILE A 227 17.37 -15.10 -4.97
C ILE A 227 18.21 -16.35 -4.61
N CYS A 228 19.36 -16.16 -3.95
CA CYS A 228 20.20 -17.26 -3.51
C CYS A 228 19.47 -18.15 -2.48
N ASP A 229 18.78 -17.54 -1.52
CA ASP A 229 18.03 -18.25 -0.47
C ASP A 229 16.82 -19.02 -1.02
N SER A 230 16.26 -18.56 -2.14
CA SER A 230 15.13 -19.22 -2.83
C SER A 230 15.54 -20.25 -3.87
N GLN A 231 16.84 -20.47 -4.05
CA GLN A 231 17.35 -21.47 -4.98
C GLN A 231 17.01 -22.88 -4.50
N LEU A 232 16.46 -23.69 -5.38
CA LEU A 232 16.15 -25.09 -5.12
C LEU A 232 17.37 -25.99 -5.32
N ASP A 233 17.35 -27.20 -4.76
CA ASP A 233 18.41 -28.20 -4.88
C ASP A 233 18.74 -28.60 -6.32
N ASN A 234 17.83 -28.38 -7.25
CA ASN A 234 17.97 -28.61 -8.68
C ASN A 234 18.58 -27.41 -9.45
N GLU A 235 19.16 -26.46 -8.75
CA GLU A 235 19.77 -25.23 -9.29
C GLU A 235 18.77 -24.26 -9.94
N GLN A 236 17.46 -24.42 -9.70
CA GLN A 236 16.42 -23.48 -10.12
C GLN A 236 16.05 -22.56 -8.98
N ALA A 237 15.93 -21.28 -9.25
CA ALA A 237 15.36 -20.31 -8.33
C ALA A 237 13.85 -20.17 -8.56
N SER A 238 13.09 -19.91 -7.52
CA SER A 238 11.68 -19.56 -7.66
C SER A 238 11.55 -18.25 -8.45
N LEU A 239 10.72 -18.24 -9.50
CA LEU A 239 10.50 -17.06 -10.34
C LEU A 239 9.93 -15.88 -9.56
N ALA A 240 9.16 -16.13 -8.53
CA ALA A 240 8.57 -15.09 -7.68
C ALA A 240 9.36 -14.82 -6.38
N GLY A 241 10.50 -15.50 -6.16
CA GLY A 241 11.22 -15.41 -4.90
C GLY A 241 10.46 -15.97 -3.69
N ASN A 242 9.36 -16.66 -3.93
CA ASN A 242 8.51 -17.29 -2.90
C ASN A 242 8.52 -18.79 -3.12
N ASN A 243 8.81 -19.55 -2.08
CA ASN A 243 8.57 -20.98 -2.08
C ASN A 243 7.07 -21.21 -1.94
N GLU A 244 6.40 -21.61 -3.02
CA GLU A 244 5.10 -22.26 -2.93
C GLU A 244 5.34 -23.69 -2.45
N GLU A 245 5.16 -23.96 -1.17
CA GLU A 245 4.85 -25.24 -0.58
C GLU A 245 3.61 -25.13 0.30
#